data_1debe891020239aadce2dcb16d100a5f
#
_entry.id   1debe891020239aadce2dcb16d100a5f
#
_cell.length_a   1.000
_cell.length_b   1.000
_cell.length_c   1.000
_cell.angle_alpha   90.00
_cell.angle_beta   90.00
_cell.angle_gamma   90.00
#
_symmetry.space_group_name_H-M   'P 1'
#
loop_
_entity.id
_entity.type
_entity.pdbx_description
1 polymer ?
#
loop_
_entity_poly.entity_id
_entity_poly.type
_entity_poly.pdbx_seq_one_letter_code
_entity_poly.pdbx_strand_id
1 'polypeptide(L)'
;MSANHSDMSTADAVSSERPAPPHTIFDRSQKRLLAALVSTAATFSTLASNIYFPAVPSIAQGLNVSVELVNLSITAYLIFQGIAPSLWGPISDVKGRRTAYIGTLFVAVCACIGLAETRNYAMLVVFRCLQSTGSASTVAIGSGVIGDFTTREDRGGFMGFFQGMMLISIAIGPVIGGALAGSLGWRTIFWFLTVYSGVLLTMIALFLPETLRSIVGNGAQLPSSRIGSYPLTLYQRFTKTNWSESAADNQLAPKKRTDLLGPIRILISKQAAPLVLFFAVYFAVWQMTITAMATLFKEHYGLTEIQSGLTFIANGAGSMVGTLITGRILDKDYRRIKERHLAETTLSGEEKVFPLERARLRLVPIFAGLQCLSVMLFGWTVQYSSHVHISIPIISSFITGWTAVSNQSIVTTYLVDVFYDSSAAASASLNMARCCLAAGGSSFVMPMVNGVGCGVAFTICVAAQICASAGLVIQLRYGGLWRNEMEKMLSRILFYTEFGHNITLRTAQGLYAFFDKPR
;
A
#
# COMPACT_ATOMS: atom_id res chain seq x y z
N MET A 1 -81.85 0.31 -30.24
CA MET A 1 -80.77 -0.55 -30.86
C MET A 1 -79.54 -0.32 -30.09
N SER A 2 -79.14 -1.34 -29.37
CA SER A 2 -78.12 -1.36 -28.34
C SER A 2 -76.72 -1.45 -28.97
N ALA A 3 -75.81 -0.67 -28.44
CA ALA A 3 -74.40 -0.83 -28.63
C ALA A 3 -73.78 -1.15 -27.28
N ASN A 4 -73.22 -2.39 -27.17
CA ASN A 4 -72.47 -2.88 -26.02
C ASN A 4 -71.10 -2.18 -25.92
N HIS A 5 -70.90 -1.48 -24.83
CA HIS A 5 -69.55 -1.14 -24.35
C HIS A 5 -69.02 -2.31 -23.59
N SER A 6 -68.02 -2.99 -24.16
CA SER A 6 -67.18 -3.97 -23.46
C SER A 6 -66.14 -3.22 -22.66
N ASP A 7 -66.29 -3.27 -21.34
CA ASP A 7 -65.29 -2.86 -20.37
C ASP A 7 -64.02 -3.70 -20.54
N MET A 8 -62.98 -3.08 -21.04
CA MET A 8 -61.62 -3.65 -21.07
C MET A 8 -60.95 -3.30 -19.75
N SER A 9 -61.04 -4.22 -18.80
CA SER A 9 -60.33 -4.19 -17.54
C SER A 9 -58.84 -4.06 -17.82
N THR A 10 -58.30 -2.89 -17.60
CA THR A 10 -56.85 -2.66 -17.45
C THR A 10 -56.45 -3.27 -16.12
N ALA A 11 -56.12 -4.57 -16.15
CA ALA A 11 -55.39 -5.18 -15.08
C ALA A 11 -53.99 -4.54 -15.10
N ASP A 12 -53.78 -3.59 -14.20
CA ASP A 12 -52.46 -3.06 -13.84
C ASP A 12 -51.54 -4.23 -13.48
N ALA A 13 -50.71 -4.62 -14.42
CA ALA A 13 -49.56 -5.47 -14.17
C ALA A 13 -48.57 -4.66 -13.32
N VAL A 14 -48.80 -4.64 -12.02
CA VAL A 14 -47.79 -4.28 -11.03
C VAL A 14 -46.66 -5.30 -11.23
N SER A 15 -45.72 -4.92 -12.06
CA SER A 15 -44.43 -5.61 -12.12
C SER A 15 -43.83 -5.45 -10.73
N SER A 16 -43.94 -6.50 -9.91
CA SER A 16 -43.21 -6.62 -8.65
C SER A 16 -41.73 -6.49 -8.98
N GLU A 17 -41.17 -5.29 -8.89
CA GLU A 17 -39.73 -5.07 -8.93
C GLU A 17 -39.14 -5.94 -7.85
N ARG A 18 -38.52 -7.06 -8.23
CA ARG A 18 -37.75 -7.87 -7.31
C ARG A 18 -36.70 -6.95 -6.72
N PRO A 19 -36.59 -6.84 -5.39
CA PRO A 19 -35.60 -5.98 -4.76
C PRO A 19 -34.22 -6.32 -5.32
N ALA A 20 -33.47 -5.31 -5.71
CA ALA A 20 -32.13 -5.49 -6.26
C ALA A 20 -31.31 -6.38 -5.31
N PRO A 21 -30.61 -7.40 -5.83
CA PRO A 21 -29.89 -8.35 -4.99
C PRO A 21 -28.83 -7.59 -4.15
N PRO A 22 -28.61 -8.01 -2.90
CA PRO A 22 -27.69 -7.33 -2.00
C PRO A 22 -26.27 -7.35 -2.58
N HIS A 23 -25.51 -6.28 -2.36
CA HIS A 23 -24.13 -6.14 -2.85
C HIS A 23 -23.23 -7.31 -2.39
N THR A 24 -23.50 -7.89 -1.22
CA THR A 24 -22.84 -9.07 -0.66
C THR A 24 -23.76 -9.76 0.31
N ILE A 25 -23.62 -11.09 0.44
CA ILE A 25 -24.39 -11.89 1.41
C ILE A 25 -23.87 -11.72 2.84
N PHE A 26 -22.64 -11.21 3.03
CA PHE A 26 -22.01 -11.12 4.35
C PHE A 26 -22.68 -10.08 5.24
N ASP A 27 -23.10 -10.50 6.45
CA ASP A 27 -23.60 -9.62 7.50
C ASP A 27 -22.52 -8.70 8.06
N ARG A 28 -22.92 -7.64 8.77
CA ARG A 28 -21.97 -6.68 9.39
C ARG A 28 -20.95 -7.35 10.32
N SER A 29 -21.34 -8.36 11.08
CA SER A 29 -20.45 -9.12 11.95
C SER A 29 -19.43 -9.94 11.16
N GLN A 30 -19.89 -10.60 10.10
CA GLN A 30 -19.05 -11.36 9.19
C GLN A 30 -18.04 -10.45 8.46
N LYS A 31 -18.48 -9.28 7.97
CA LYS A 31 -17.59 -8.27 7.36
C LYS A 31 -16.51 -7.79 8.32
N ARG A 32 -16.85 -7.56 9.61
CA ARG A 32 -15.88 -7.19 10.64
C ARG A 32 -14.87 -8.31 10.91
N LEU A 33 -15.32 -9.55 10.97
CA LEU A 33 -14.44 -10.72 11.14
C LEU A 33 -13.48 -10.85 9.95
N LEU A 34 -13.99 -10.77 8.72
CA LEU A 34 -13.16 -10.82 7.51
C LEU A 34 -12.14 -9.66 7.47
N ALA A 35 -12.58 -8.45 7.79
CA ALA A 35 -11.69 -7.30 7.86
C ALA A 35 -10.61 -7.47 8.94
N ALA A 36 -10.96 -7.95 10.13
CA ALA A 36 -10.00 -8.22 11.20
C ALA A 36 -8.97 -9.29 10.77
N LEU A 37 -9.43 -10.36 10.13
CA LEU A 37 -8.58 -11.45 9.66
C LEU A 37 -7.55 -10.97 8.62
N VAL A 38 -7.99 -10.24 7.58
CA VAL A 38 -7.08 -9.75 6.54
C VAL A 38 -6.20 -8.61 7.05
N SER A 39 -6.68 -7.78 7.98
CA SER A 39 -5.88 -6.73 8.62
C SER A 39 -4.76 -7.34 9.46
N THR A 40 -5.05 -8.37 10.24
CA THR A 40 -4.03 -9.10 11.00
C THR A 40 -3.03 -9.79 10.07
N ALA A 41 -3.47 -10.35 8.95
CA ALA A 41 -2.54 -10.90 7.95
C ALA A 41 -1.63 -9.83 7.33
N ALA A 42 -2.13 -8.62 7.10
CA ALA A 42 -1.33 -7.51 6.57
C ALA A 42 -0.29 -6.99 7.58
N THR A 43 -0.55 -7.10 8.90
CA THR A 43 0.44 -6.73 9.93
C THR A 43 1.71 -7.56 9.83
N PHE A 44 1.63 -8.80 9.34
CA PHE A 44 2.80 -9.65 9.12
C PHE A 44 3.80 -9.00 8.16
N SER A 45 3.33 -8.38 7.08
CA SER A 45 4.21 -7.71 6.11
C SER A 45 5.02 -6.58 6.73
N THR A 46 4.35 -5.70 7.48
CA THR A 46 5.01 -4.56 8.14
C THR A 46 5.86 -5.00 9.33
N LEU A 47 5.43 -6.01 10.06
CA LEU A 47 6.19 -6.59 11.16
C LEU A 47 7.48 -7.24 10.66
N ALA A 48 7.42 -8.11 9.65
CA ALA A 48 8.58 -8.81 9.08
C ALA A 48 9.63 -7.85 8.50
N SER A 49 9.19 -6.69 7.99
CA SER A 49 10.08 -5.64 7.52
C SER A 49 10.80 -4.92 8.67
N ASN A 50 10.07 -4.56 9.72
CA ASN A 50 10.56 -3.64 10.76
C ASN A 50 11.24 -4.33 11.96
N ILE A 51 10.86 -5.57 12.29
CA ILE A 51 11.42 -6.36 13.39
C ILE A 51 12.93 -6.64 13.24
N TYR A 52 13.42 -6.55 12.02
CA TYR A 52 14.78 -6.90 11.63
C TYR A 52 15.82 -5.83 12.00
N PHE A 53 15.43 -4.53 11.99
CA PHE A 53 16.37 -3.41 12.09
C PHE A 53 17.23 -3.42 13.37
N PRO A 54 16.67 -3.61 14.59
CA PRO A 54 17.48 -3.63 15.81
C PRO A 54 18.48 -4.79 15.87
N ALA A 55 18.21 -5.88 15.13
CA ALA A 55 19.04 -7.08 15.13
C ALA A 55 20.19 -7.04 14.11
N VAL A 56 20.25 -6.03 13.23
CA VAL A 56 21.30 -5.93 12.18
C VAL A 56 22.71 -6.11 12.73
N PRO A 57 23.13 -5.42 13.82
CA PRO A 57 24.47 -5.61 14.37
C PRO A 57 24.70 -7.03 14.91
N SER A 58 23.72 -7.65 15.56
CA SER A 58 23.82 -9.02 16.10
C SER A 58 23.86 -10.07 15.00
N ILE A 59 23.17 -9.85 13.88
CA ILE A 59 23.22 -10.73 12.70
C ILE A 59 24.61 -10.65 12.06
N ALA A 60 25.18 -9.45 11.92
CA ALA A 60 26.52 -9.23 11.37
C ALA A 60 27.57 -10.00 12.18
N GLN A 61 27.51 -9.89 13.51
CA GLN A 61 28.38 -10.64 14.42
C GLN A 61 28.15 -12.16 14.32
N GLY A 62 26.90 -12.60 14.31
CA GLY A 62 26.53 -14.01 14.29
C GLY A 62 26.89 -14.76 13.00
N LEU A 63 27.03 -14.05 11.89
CA LEU A 63 27.42 -14.59 10.58
C LEU A 63 28.88 -14.25 10.20
N ASN A 64 29.61 -13.49 11.04
CA ASN A 64 30.96 -12.99 10.78
C ASN A 64 31.04 -12.21 9.45
N VAL A 65 30.08 -11.31 9.22
CA VAL A 65 30.03 -10.44 8.03
C VAL A 65 29.93 -8.98 8.45
N SER A 66 30.21 -8.05 7.54
CA SER A 66 30.07 -6.64 7.83
C SER A 66 28.59 -6.22 7.91
N VAL A 67 28.32 -5.12 8.60
CA VAL A 67 26.98 -4.53 8.70
C VAL A 67 26.45 -4.11 7.33
N GLU A 68 27.35 -3.66 6.44
CA GLU A 68 27.00 -3.30 5.06
C GLU A 68 26.45 -4.50 4.29
N LEU A 69 27.03 -5.69 4.45
CA LEU A 69 26.52 -6.92 3.82
C LEU A 69 25.14 -7.29 4.38
N VAL A 70 24.92 -7.13 5.68
CA VAL A 70 23.59 -7.37 6.27
C VAL A 70 22.56 -6.36 5.73
N ASN A 71 22.94 -5.09 5.52
CA ASN A 71 22.09 -4.09 4.91
C ASN A 71 21.73 -4.42 3.45
N LEU A 72 22.61 -5.11 2.69
CA LEU A 72 22.26 -5.62 1.36
C LEU A 72 21.13 -6.66 1.41
N SER A 73 20.97 -7.40 2.51
CA SER A 73 19.79 -8.27 2.68
C SER A 73 18.49 -7.49 2.84
N ILE A 74 18.53 -6.28 3.45
CA ILE A 74 17.40 -5.34 3.50
C ILE A 74 17.11 -4.82 2.10
N THR A 75 18.14 -4.49 1.33
CA THR A 75 18.01 -4.08 -0.08
C THR A 75 17.29 -5.14 -0.91
N ALA A 76 17.76 -6.39 -0.82
CA ALA A 76 17.12 -7.52 -1.51
C ALA A 76 15.65 -7.68 -1.09
N TYR A 77 15.35 -7.58 0.21
CA TYR A 77 13.99 -7.60 0.74
C TYR A 77 13.12 -6.50 0.13
N LEU A 78 13.60 -5.25 0.07
CA LEU A 78 12.87 -4.11 -0.47
C LEU A 78 12.59 -4.24 -1.98
N ILE A 79 13.55 -4.74 -2.77
CA ILE A 79 13.35 -5.00 -4.19
C ILE A 79 12.17 -5.97 -4.40
N PHE A 80 12.20 -7.10 -3.69
CA PHE A 80 11.12 -8.09 -3.78
C PHE A 80 9.80 -7.57 -3.21
N GLN A 81 9.82 -6.71 -2.19
CA GLN A 81 8.64 -6.01 -1.66
C GLN A 81 7.97 -5.10 -2.71
N GLY A 82 8.78 -4.48 -3.57
CA GLY A 82 8.26 -3.67 -4.69
C GLY A 82 7.64 -4.51 -5.81
N ILE A 83 8.24 -5.65 -6.14
CA ILE A 83 7.88 -6.47 -7.29
C ILE A 83 6.78 -7.50 -6.97
N ALA A 84 6.83 -8.13 -5.80
CA ALA A 84 5.98 -9.27 -5.45
C ALA A 84 4.46 -8.98 -5.53
N PRO A 85 3.93 -7.83 -5.12
CA PRO A 85 2.51 -7.52 -5.27
C PRO A 85 2.06 -7.49 -6.73
N SER A 86 2.95 -7.10 -7.67
CA SER A 86 2.67 -7.10 -9.10
C SER A 86 2.57 -8.51 -9.70
N LEU A 87 3.17 -9.52 -9.06
CA LEU A 87 3.06 -10.91 -9.46
C LEU A 87 1.85 -11.61 -8.81
N TRP A 88 1.70 -11.47 -7.50
CA TRP A 88 0.65 -12.14 -6.74
C TRP A 88 -0.73 -11.48 -6.88
N GLY A 89 -0.80 -10.18 -7.16
CA GLY A 89 -2.05 -9.48 -7.43
C GLY A 89 -2.83 -10.12 -8.58
N PRO A 90 -2.26 -10.24 -9.78
CA PRO A 90 -2.86 -10.94 -10.91
C PRO A 90 -3.24 -12.39 -10.63
N ILE A 91 -2.41 -13.14 -9.91
CA ILE A 91 -2.72 -14.51 -9.50
C ILE A 91 -3.98 -14.51 -8.61
N SER A 92 -4.07 -13.57 -7.68
CA SER A 92 -5.22 -13.39 -6.81
C SER A 92 -6.50 -13.03 -7.57
N ASP A 93 -6.39 -12.23 -8.64
CA ASP A 93 -7.52 -11.81 -9.48
C ASP A 93 -8.03 -12.92 -10.42
N VAL A 94 -7.23 -13.95 -10.67
CA VAL A 94 -7.59 -15.07 -11.56
C VAL A 94 -7.90 -16.35 -10.80
N LYS A 95 -7.02 -16.72 -9.84
CA LYS A 95 -7.12 -17.99 -9.09
C LYS A 95 -7.94 -17.88 -7.79
N GLY A 96 -8.30 -16.66 -7.39
CA GLY A 96 -9.05 -16.40 -6.17
C GLY A 96 -8.20 -15.81 -5.05
N ARG A 97 -8.84 -15.00 -4.21
CA ARG A 97 -8.21 -14.30 -3.08
C ARG A 97 -7.65 -15.26 -2.05
N ARG A 98 -8.47 -16.24 -1.64
CA ARG A 98 -8.11 -17.24 -0.64
C ARG A 98 -6.91 -18.07 -1.08
N THR A 99 -6.91 -18.57 -2.32
CA THR A 99 -5.83 -19.38 -2.86
C THR A 99 -4.51 -18.61 -2.89
N ALA A 100 -4.54 -17.35 -3.32
CA ALA A 100 -3.36 -16.49 -3.33
C ALA A 100 -2.84 -16.21 -1.91
N TYR A 101 -3.72 -15.95 -0.94
CA TYR A 101 -3.33 -15.76 0.46
C TYR A 101 -2.62 -16.97 1.06
N ILE A 102 -3.20 -18.17 0.86
CA ILE A 102 -2.60 -19.42 1.36
C ILE A 102 -1.22 -19.62 0.72
N GLY A 103 -1.09 -19.41 -0.59
CA GLY A 103 0.18 -19.54 -1.30
C GLY A 103 1.25 -18.55 -0.80
N THR A 104 0.92 -17.28 -0.63
CA THR A 104 1.86 -16.25 -0.16
C THR A 104 2.29 -16.49 1.29
N LEU A 105 1.37 -16.82 2.18
CA LEU A 105 1.70 -17.12 3.59
C LEU A 105 2.49 -18.42 3.73
N PHE A 106 2.21 -19.44 2.92
CA PHE A 106 2.99 -20.68 2.90
C PHE A 106 4.45 -20.41 2.50
N VAL A 107 4.67 -19.62 1.43
CA VAL A 107 6.03 -19.19 1.03
C VAL A 107 6.71 -18.42 2.18
N ALA A 108 5.98 -17.54 2.86
CA ALA A 108 6.52 -16.77 3.98
C ALA A 108 6.91 -17.66 5.17
N VAL A 109 6.10 -18.66 5.54
CA VAL A 109 6.42 -19.62 6.62
C VAL A 109 7.70 -20.39 6.28
N CYS A 110 7.78 -20.96 5.08
CA CYS A 110 8.99 -21.70 4.64
C CYS A 110 10.23 -20.80 4.65
N ALA A 111 10.10 -19.55 4.20
CA ALA A 111 11.19 -18.59 4.22
C ALA A 111 11.63 -18.22 5.65
N CYS A 112 10.69 -18.04 6.58
CA CYS A 112 11.00 -17.75 7.99
C CYS A 112 11.72 -18.92 8.67
N ILE A 113 11.33 -20.18 8.40
CA ILE A 113 12.04 -21.36 8.88
C ILE A 113 13.48 -21.38 8.33
N GLY A 114 13.66 -21.14 7.02
CA GLY A 114 14.97 -21.07 6.41
C GLY A 114 15.85 -19.95 6.97
N LEU A 115 15.26 -18.80 7.33
CA LEU A 115 15.96 -17.69 7.99
C LEU A 115 16.38 -18.05 9.43
N ALA A 116 15.54 -18.75 10.17
CA ALA A 116 15.87 -19.19 11.53
C ALA A 116 17.06 -20.17 11.55
N GLU A 117 17.16 -21.04 10.52
CA GLU A 117 18.23 -22.02 10.36
C GLU A 117 19.43 -21.50 9.51
N THR A 118 19.48 -20.22 9.22
CA THR A 118 20.52 -19.60 8.39
C THR A 118 21.91 -19.77 9.00
N ARG A 119 22.85 -20.31 8.20
CA ARG A 119 24.24 -20.53 8.58
C ARG A 119 25.23 -19.67 7.83
N ASN A 120 24.86 -19.13 6.69
CA ASN A 120 25.73 -18.30 5.86
C ASN A 120 24.97 -17.13 5.24
N TYR A 121 25.70 -16.13 4.74
CA TYR A 121 25.13 -14.91 4.17
C TYR A 121 24.25 -15.16 2.94
N ALA A 122 24.63 -16.11 2.07
CA ALA A 122 23.84 -16.40 0.85
C ALA A 122 22.44 -16.93 1.20
N MET A 123 22.34 -17.82 2.21
CA MET A 123 21.04 -18.28 2.72
C MET A 123 20.21 -17.11 3.27
N LEU A 124 20.86 -16.19 4.02
CA LEU A 124 20.17 -15.01 4.55
C LEU A 124 19.51 -14.21 3.42
N VAL A 125 20.25 -13.89 2.36
CA VAL A 125 19.74 -13.09 1.24
C VAL A 125 18.61 -13.81 0.51
N VAL A 126 18.79 -15.09 0.15
CA VAL A 126 17.78 -15.86 -0.60
C VAL A 126 16.48 -15.97 0.19
N PHE A 127 16.55 -16.35 1.47
CA PHE A 127 15.35 -16.48 2.28
C PHE A 127 14.70 -15.13 2.63
N ARG A 128 15.48 -14.03 2.69
CA ARG A 128 14.92 -12.67 2.80
C ARG A 128 14.12 -12.27 1.56
N CYS A 129 14.59 -12.62 0.36
CA CYS A 129 13.84 -12.42 -0.88
C CYS A 129 12.51 -13.20 -0.89
N LEU A 130 12.55 -14.48 -0.50
CA LEU A 130 11.36 -15.33 -0.41
C LEU A 130 10.39 -14.84 0.66
N GLN A 131 10.88 -14.44 1.83
CA GLN A 131 10.07 -13.87 2.91
C GLN A 131 9.35 -12.61 2.44
N SER A 132 10.06 -11.72 1.74
CA SER A 132 9.49 -10.50 1.18
C SER A 132 8.40 -10.81 0.15
N THR A 133 8.65 -11.79 -0.75
CA THR A 133 7.68 -12.22 -1.77
C THR A 133 6.37 -12.70 -1.15
N GLY A 134 6.45 -13.48 -0.07
CA GLY A 134 5.28 -13.95 0.65
C GLY A 134 4.60 -12.85 1.46
N SER A 135 5.35 -12.05 2.22
CA SER A 135 4.80 -11.07 3.15
C SER A 135 4.20 -9.84 2.46
N ALA A 136 4.90 -9.25 1.49
CA ALA A 136 4.45 -8.00 0.84
C ALA A 136 3.12 -8.13 0.11
N SER A 137 2.87 -9.31 -0.45
CA SER A 137 1.65 -9.57 -1.24
C SER A 137 0.40 -9.66 -0.38
N THR A 138 0.52 -9.95 0.93
CA THR A 138 -0.63 -10.01 1.85
C THR A 138 -1.37 -8.67 1.94
N VAL A 139 -0.66 -7.56 1.82
CA VAL A 139 -1.24 -6.21 1.84
C VAL A 139 -2.09 -5.96 0.59
N ALA A 140 -1.57 -6.29 -0.59
CA ALA A 140 -2.28 -6.09 -1.86
C ALA A 140 -3.53 -6.98 -1.94
N ILE A 141 -3.40 -8.27 -1.58
CA ILE A 141 -4.52 -9.21 -1.58
C ILE A 141 -5.58 -8.80 -0.54
N GLY A 142 -5.16 -8.36 0.67
CA GLY A 142 -6.07 -7.93 1.74
C GLY A 142 -6.90 -6.73 1.37
N SER A 143 -6.31 -5.72 0.73
CA SER A 143 -7.04 -4.56 0.21
C SER A 143 -8.06 -4.98 -0.86
N GLY A 144 -7.72 -5.97 -1.71
CA GLY A 144 -8.61 -6.57 -2.68
C GLY A 144 -9.81 -7.28 -2.04
N VAL A 145 -9.57 -8.11 -1.01
CA VAL A 145 -10.62 -8.79 -0.23
C VAL A 145 -11.60 -7.77 0.38
N ILE A 146 -11.08 -6.70 1.01
CA ILE A 146 -11.93 -5.63 1.55
C ILE A 146 -12.76 -4.98 0.43
N GLY A 147 -12.16 -4.73 -0.73
CA GLY A 147 -12.84 -4.19 -1.90
C GLY A 147 -13.98 -5.07 -2.41
N ASP A 148 -13.82 -6.40 -2.33
CA ASP A 148 -14.79 -7.38 -2.84
C ASP A 148 -16.09 -7.41 -2.02
N PHE A 149 -16.03 -7.27 -0.68
CA PHE A 149 -17.22 -7.37 0.19
C PHE A 149 -17.77 -6.01 0.68
N THR A 150 -17.09 -4.88 0.41
CA THR A 150 -17.54 -3.56 0.85
C THR A 150 -18.17 -2.75 -0.27
N THR A 151 -19.19 -1.94 0.06
CA THR A 151 -19.72 -0.89 -0.81
C THR A 151 -18.76 0.32 -0.83
N ARG A 152 -18.97 1.25 -1.76
CA ARG A 152 -18.18 2.50 -1.80
C ARG A 152 -18.31 3.33 -0.52
N GLU A 153 -19.49 3.28 0.12
CA GLU A 153 -19.79 4.01 1.35
C GLU A 153 -19.08 3.43 2.56
N ASP A 154 -19.08 2.10 2.72
CA ASP A 154 -18.51 1.38 3.87
C ASP A 154 -16.98 1.22 3.76
N ARG A 155 -16.42 1.25 2.53
CA ARG A 155 -15.01 0.92 2.24
C ARG A 155 -14.02 1.75 3.04
N GLY A 156 -14.29 3.05 3.22
CA GLY A 156 -13.40 3.96 3.95
C GLY A 156 -13.11 3.52 5.38
N GLY A 157 -14.14 3.10 6.12
CA GLY A 157 -14.00 2.62 7.50
C GLY A 157 -13.18 1.33 7.62
N PHE A 158 -13.44 0.35 6.75
CA PHE A 158 -12.71 -0.93 6.74
C PHE A 158 -11.25 -0.76 6.30
N MET A 159 -10.99 0.07 5.28
CA MET A 159 -9.63 0.39 4.85
C MET A 159 -8.86 1.18 5.91
N GLY A 160 -9.53 2.09 6.61
CA GLY A 160 -8.93 2.81 7.75
C GLY A 160 -8.50 1.87 8.88
N PHE A 161 -9.33 0.89 9.24
CA PHE A 161 -8.97 -0.15 10.20
C PHE A 161 -7.79 -1.00 9.71
N PHE A 162 -7.81 -1.43 8.45
CA PHE A 162 -6.74 -2.19 7.82
C PHE A 162 -5.38 -1.47 7.87
N GLN A 163 -5.37 -0.20 7.50
CA GLN A 163 -4.15 0.62 7.56
C GLN A 163 -3.70 0.89 9.00
N GLY A 164 -4.64 1.11 9.91
CA GLY A 164 -4.34 1.31 11.33
C GLY A 164 -3.62 0.12 11.95
N MET A 165 -4.04 -1.10 11.64
CA MET A 165 -3.38 -2.33 12.10
C MET A 165 -1.95 -2.44 11.59
N MET A 166 -1.68 -2.06 10.33
CA MET A 166 -0.32 -2.05 9.78
C MET A 166 0.60 -1.05 10.50
N LEU A 167 0.08 0.12 10.88
CA LEU A 167 0.85 1.14 11.59
C LEU A 167 1.27 0.69 12.99
N ILE A 168 0.42 -0.03 13.69
CA ILE A 168 0.76 -0.63 15.00
C ILE A 168 1.99 -1.52 14.86
N SER A 169 2.07 -2.32 13.80
CA SER A 169 3.20 -3.21 13.55
C SER A 169 4.49 -2.47 13.24
N ILE A 170 4.44 -1.29 12.63
CA ILE A 170 5.62 -0.45 12.38
C ILE A 170 6.21 0.03 13.71
N ALA A 171 5.37 0.41 14.68
CA ALA A 171 5.82 0.89 15.98
C ALA A 171 6.32 -0.25 16.89
N ILE A 172 5.60 -1.38 16.93
CA ILE A 172 5.87 -2.47 17.86
C ILE A 172 6.95 -3.43 17.31
N GLY A 173 7.06 -3.56 15.98
CA GLY A 173 7.99 -4.48 15.33
C GLY A 173 9.43 -4.39 15.83
N PRO A 174 10.07 -3.22 15.79
CA PRO A 174 11.43 -3.05 16.27
C PRO A 174 11.59 -3.31 17.78
N VAL A 175 10.56 -3.04 18.59
CA VAL A 175 10.58 -3.32 20.04
C VAL A 175 10.64 -4.83 20.29
N ILE A 176 9.77 -5.59 19.62
CA ILE A 176 9.79 -7.05 19.70
C ILE A 176 11.11 -7.58 19.16
N GLY A 177 11.61 -7.03 18.03
CA GLY A 177 12.88 -7.41 17.43
C GLY A 177 14.06 -7.18 18.35
N GLY A 178 14.15 -6.01 18.96
CA GLY A 178 15.19 -5.67 19.92
C GLY A 178 15.15 -6.54 21.18
N ALA A 179 13.94 -6.79 21.72
CA ALA A 179 13.75 -7.66 22.88
C ALA A 179 14.18 -9.10 22.59
N LEU A 180 13.76 -9.68 21.47
CA LEU A 180 14.10 -11.04 21.09
C LEU A 180 15.59 -11.19 20.75
N ALA A 181 16.17 -10.24 19.99
CA ALA A 181 17.58 -10.27 19.63
C ALA A 181 18.48 -10.13 20.85
N GLY A 182 18.13 -9.21 21.77
CA GLY A 182 18.94 -8.93 22.95
C GLY A 182 18.85 -9.99 24.06
N SER A 183 17.74 -10.74 24.16
CA SER A 183 17.57 -11.75 25.22
C SER A 183 17.82 -13.17 24.76
N LEU A 184 17.39 -13.54 23.55
CA LEU A 184 17.38 -14.93 23.06
C LEU A 184 18.20 -15.12 21.76
N GLY A 185 18.76 -14.01 21.25
CA GLY A 185 19.53 -14.00 20.01
C GLY A 185 18.67 -13.77 18.77
N TRP A 186 19.32 -13.30 17.70
CA TRP A 186 18.66 -12.84 16.47
C TRP A 186 17.84 -13.92 15.73
N ARG A 187 18.20 -15.19 15.84
CA ARG A 187 17.45 -16.30 15.19
C ARG A 187 16.04 -16.44 15.73
N THR A 188 15.81 -16.09 16.99
CA THR A 188 14.49 -16.17 17.64
C THR A 188 13.48 -15.23 16.98
N ILE A 189 13.91 -14.14 16.38
CA ILE A 189 13.05 -13.25 15.58
C ILE A 189 12.36 -14.03 14.45
N PHE A 190 13.11 -14.87 13.75
CA PHE A 190 12.58 -15.65 12.62
C PHE A 190 11.71 -16.82 13.09
N TRP A 191 12.02 -17.44 14.22
CA TRP A 191 11.14 -18.43 14.86
C TRP A 191 9.82 -17.79 15.29
N PHE A 192 9.85 -16.61 15.88
CA PHE A 192 8.64 -15.84 16.21
C PHE A 192 7.82 -15.53 14.96
N LEU A 193 8.45 -15.08 13.87
CA LEU A 193 7.77 -14.83 12.61
C LEU A 193 7.22 -16.11 11.97
N THR A 194 7.90 -17.26 12.15
CA THR A 194 7.41 -18.58 11.70
C THR A 194 6.12 -18.95 12.39
N VAL A 195 6.09 -18.86 13.73
CA VAL A 195 4.89 -19.14 14.51
C VAL A 195 3.77 -18.18 14.14
N TYR A 196 4.07 -16.89 14.07
CA TYR A 196 3.09 -15.86 13.71
C TYR A 196 2.49 -16.07 12.32
N SER A 197 3.31 -16.28 11.30
CA SER A 197 2.84 -16.54 9.94
C SER A 197 2.14 -17.90 9.81
N GLY A 198 2.56 -18.92 10.56
CA GLY A 198 1.90 -20.22 10.60
C GLY A 198 0.50 -20.16 11.21
N VAL A 199 0.33 -19.40 12.29
CA VAL A 199 -1.00 -19.13 12.88
C VAL A 199 -1.88 -18.37 11.87
N LEU A 200 -1.34 -17.34 11.21
CA LEU A 200 -2.07 -16.60 10.18
C LEU A 200 -2.47 -17.48 9.00
N LEU A 201 -1.57 -18.33 8.51
CA LEU A 201 -1.85 -19.29 7.45
C LEU A 201 -3.03 -20.22 7.84
N THR A 202 -3.00 -20.74 9.07
CA THR A 202 -4.06 -21.61 9.59
C THR A 202 -5.39 -20.84 9.71
N MET A 203 -5.37 -19.63 10.26
CA MET A 203 -6.57 -18.78 10.38
C MET A 203 -7.17 -18.43 9.00
N ILE A 204 -6.34 -18.06 8.04
CA ILE A 204 -6.77 -17.77 6.66
C ILE A 204 -7.35 -19.04 6.02
N ALA A 205 -6.70 -20.18 6.17
CA ALA A 205 -7.15 -21.43 5.60
C ALA A 205 -8.50 -21.90 6.18
N LEU A 206 -8.75 -21.64 7.47
CA LEU A 206 -9.98 -22.08 8.15
C LEU A 206 -11.13 -21.07 8.03
N PHE A 207 -10.83 -19.75 8.06
CA PHE A 207 -11.86 -18.73 8.22
C PHE A 207 -12.02 -17.79 7.02
N LEU A 208 -11.05 -17.66 6.11
CA LEU A 208 -11.23 -16.79 4.94
C LEU A 208 -12.00 -17.53 3.83
N PRO A 209 -13.24 -17.12 3.50
CA PRO A 209 -13.93 -17.65 2.33
C PRO A 209 -13.32 -17.07 1.04
N GLU A 210 -13.64 -17.67 -0.09
CA GLU A 210 -13.37 -17.01 -1.37
C GLU A 210 -14.27 -15.77 -1.51
N THR A 211 -13.69 -14.63 -1.91
CA THR A 211 -14.41 -13.37 -2.01
C THR A 211 -14.39 -12.78 -3.42
N LEU A 212 -13.60 -13.35 -4.31
CA LEU A 212 -13.44 -12.83 -5.66
C LEU A 212 -14.76 -12.90 -6.44
N ARG A 213 -15.28 -11.74 -6.83
CA ARG A 213 -16.60 -11.61 -7.47
C ARG A 213 -16.74 -12.34 -8.80
N SER A 214 -15.64 -12.56 -9.53
CA SER A 214 -15.66 -13.36 -10.78
C SER A 214 -15.78 -14.87 -10.54
N ILE A 215 -15.65 -15.34 -9.29
CA ILE A 215 -15.77 -16.75 -8.90
C ILE A 215 -17.04 -17.01 -8.09
N VAL A 216 -17.33 -16.13 -7.12
CA VAL A 216 -18.43 -16.33 -6.17
C VAL A 216 -19.56 -15.28 -6.27
N GLY A 217 -19.49 -14.37 -7.23
CA GLY A 217 -20.46 -13.29 -7.40
C GLY A 217 -20.51 -12.38 -6.17
N ASN A 218 -21.68 -12.25 -5.56
CA ASN A 218 -21.87 -11.55 -4.28
C ASN A 218 -21.60 -12.44 -3.04
N GLY A 219 -21.09 -13.66 -3.23
CA GLY A 219 -20.88 -14.69 -2.21
C GLY A 219 -21.97 -15.78 -2.21
N ALA A 220 -22.94 -15.72 -3.13
CA ALA A 220 -24.00 -16.71 -3.24
C ALA A 220 -23.58 -17.98 -4.00
N GLN A 221 -22.62 -17.87 -4.93
CA GLN A 221 -22.11 -19.01 -5.70
C GLN A 221 -20.96 -19.70 -4.97
N LEU A 222 -20.95 -21.03 -5.02
CA LEU A 222 -19.88 -21.85 -4.45
C LEU A 222 -18.77 -22.09 -5.48
N PRO A 223 -17.48 -22.00 -5.07
CA PRO A 223 -16.38 -22.41 -5.93
C PRO A 223 -16.48 -23.90 -6.32
N SER A 224 -16.02 -24.24 -7.51
CA SER A 224 -16.07 -25.63 -8.04
C SER A 224 -15.26 -26.63 -7.19
N SER A 225 -14.31 -26.19 -6.38
CA SER A 225 -13.50 -27.05 -5.52
C SER A 225 -14.15 -27.23 -4.14
N ARG A 226 -14.27 -28.48 -3.67
CA ARG A 226 -14.77 -28.78 -2.31
C ARG A 226 -13.96 -28.11 -1.20
N ILE A 227 -12.65 -28.04 -1.35
CA ILE A 227 -11.75 -27.34 -0.40
C ILE A 227 -11.98 -25.83 -0.45
N GLY A 228 -12.24 -25.26 -1.63
CA GLY A 228 -12.56 -23.85 -1.81
C GLY A 228 -13.92 -23.45 -1.26
N SER A 229 -14.89 -24.35 -1.24
CA SER A 229 -16.27 -24.07 -0.81
C SER A 229 -16.45 -24.05 0.70
N TYR A 230 -15.60 -24.76 1.47
CA TYR A 230 -15.80 -24.97 2.92
C TYR A 230 -16.06 -23.70 3.74
N PRO A 231 -15.21 -22.66 3.75
CA PRO A 231 -15.53 -21.51 4.60
C PRO A 231 -16.77 -20.75 4.11
N LEU A 232 -17.00 -20.67 2.80
CA LEU A 232 -18.12 -19.94 2.23
C LEU A 232 -19.46 -20.59 2.62
N THR A 233 -19.57 -21.92 2.58
CA THR A 233 -20.77 -22.67 3.04
C THR A 233 -21.10 -22.38 4.50
N LEU A 234 -20.07 -22.24 5.35
CA LEU A 234 -20.26 -21.88 6.75
C LEU A 234 -20.86 -20.48 6.89
N TYR A 235 -20.32 -19.50 6.13
CA TYR A 235 -20.85 -18.13 6.14
C TYR A 235 -22.26 -18.07 5.61
N GLN A 236 -22.59 -18.76 4.52
CA GLN A 236 -23.93 -18.85 3.94
C GLN A 236 -24.95 -19.43 4.94
N ARG A 237 -24.55 -20.43 5.73
CA ARG A 237 -25.41 -21.06 6.74
C ARG A 237 -25.76 -20.12 7.90
N PHE A 238 -24.85 -19.22 8.28
CA PHE A 238 -25.02 -18.32 9.42
C PHE A 238 -25.41 -16.89 9.02
N THR A 239 -25.52 -16.57 7.72
CA THR A 239 -25.96 -15.24 7.28
C THR A 239 -27.45 -15.04 7.53
N LYS A 240 -27.81 -13.83 7.97
CA LYS A 240 -29.19 -13.37 8.16
C LYS A 240 -29.72 -12.61 6.92
N THR A 241 -28.86 -12.31 5.99
CA THR A 241 -29.22 -11.59 4.76
C THR A 241 -30.02 -12.52 3.86
N ASN A 242 -31.20 -12.08 3.40
CA ASN A 242 -31.98 -12.83 2.43
C ASN A 242 -31.27 -12.85 1.09
N TRP A 243 -30.88 -14.02 0.61
CA TRP A 243 -30.23 -14.24 -0.67
C TRP A 243 -30.83 -15.44 -1.39
N SER A 244 -30.78 -15.46 -2.70
CA SER A 244 -31.30 -16.53 -3.54
C SER A 244 -30.23 -16.96 -4.55
N GLU A 245 -30.03 -18.26 -4.70
CA GLU A 245 -29.11 -18.82 -5.71
C GLU A 245 -29.50 -18.41 -7.14
N SER A 246 -30.79 -18.30 -7.42
CA SER A 246 -31.31 -17.92 -8.75
C SER A 246 -30.96 -16.49 -9.16
N ALA A 247 -30.69 -15.60 -8.20
CA ALA A 247 -30.27 -14.21 -8.47
C ALA A 247 -28.74 -14.08 -8.64
N ALA A 248 -28.00 -15.12 -8.32
CA ALA A 248 -26.54 -15.13 -8.32
C ALA A 248 -25.94 -15.29 -9.73
N ASP A 249 -26.63 -15.97 -10.64
CA ASP A 249 -26.13 -16.30 -11.97
C ASP A 249 -25.88 -15.06 -12.85
N ASN A 250 -26.62 -13.98 -12.62
CA ASN A 250 -26.48 -12.71 -13.34
C ASN A 250 -25.44 -11.73 -12.74
N GLN A 251 -24.70 -12.12 -11.68
CA GLN A 251 -23.81 -11.22 -10.95
C GLN A 251 -22.32 -11.56 -11.02
N LEU A 252 -21.93 -12.53 -11.85
CA LEU A 252 -20.50 -12.80 -12.07
C LEU A 252 -19.87 -11.60 -12.77
N ALA A 253 -18.97 -10.93 -12.08
CA ALA A 253 -18.19 -9.86 -12.69
C ALA A 253 -17.34 -10.43 -13.85
N PRO A 254 -17.25 -9.75 -15.00
CA PRO A 254 -16.42 -10.21 -16.11
C PRO A 254 -14.98 -10.41 -15.63
N LYS A 255 -14.35 -11.51 -16.08
CA LYS A 255 -12.93 -11.79 -15.79
C LYS A 255 -12.08 -10.60 -16.25
N LYS A 256 -11.55 -9.85 -15.31
CA LYS A 256 -10.68 -8.72 -15.58
C LYS A 256 -9.37 -9.26 -16.20
N ARG A 257 -9.02 -8.81 -17.40
CA ARG A 257 -7.69 -9.10 -17.95
C ARG A 257 -6.65 -8.40 -17.10
N THR A 258 -5.68 -9.15 -16.62
CA THR A 258 -4.59 -8.62 -15.80
C THR A 258 -3.58 -7.90 -16.69
N ASP A 259 -3.42 -6.60 -16.48
CA ASP A 259 -2.36 -5.82 -17.13
C ASP A 259 -1.13 -5.74 -16.19
N LEU A 260 -0.20 -6.69 -16.40
CA LEU A 260 1.05 -6.75 -15.62
C LEU A 260 1.97 -5.56 -15.88
N LEU A 261 1.83 -4.91 -17.02
CA LEU A 261 2.65 -3.75 -17.40
C LEU A 261 2.01 -2.41 -17.01
N GLY A 262 0.77 -2.43 -16.54
CA GLY A 262 0.05 -1.23 -16.10
C GLY A 262 0.82 -0.38 -15.10
N PRO A 263 1.40 -0.94 -14.03
CA PRO A 263 2.21 -0.19 -13.08
C PRO A 263 3.43 0.48 -13.69
N ILE A 264 4.13 -0.20 -14.61
CA ILE A 264 5.32 0.34 -15.29
C ILE A 264 4.91 1.47 -16.24
N ARG A 265 3.80 1.31 -16.97
CA ARG A 265 3.27 2.34 -17.87
C ARG A 265 2.88 3.60 -17.12
N ILE A 266 2.24 3.48 -15.95
CA ILE A 266 1.90 4.63 -15.11
C ILE A 266 3.18 5.28 -14.56
N LEU A 267 4.17 4.49 -14.14
CA LEU A 267 5.44 5.01 -13.63
C LEU A 267 6.17 5.92 -14.62
N ILE A 268 6.10 5.59 -15.91
CA ILE A 268 6.78 6.34 -16.97
C ILE A 268 5.89 7.48 -17.50
N SER A 269 4.59 7.50 -17.17
CA SER A 269 3.67 8.52 -17.68
C SER A 269 4.01 9.92 -17.17
N LYS A 270 3.90 10.94 -18.04
CA LYS A 270 4.16 12.34 -17.68
C LYS A 270 3.25 12.84 -16.55
N GLN A 271 2.08 12.25 -16.39
CA GLN A 271 1.09 12.61 -15.36
C GLN A 271 1.49 12.14 -13.96
N ALA A 272 2.30 11.08 -13.85
CA ALA A 272 2.67 10.48 -12.57
C ALA A 272 4.17 10.58 -12.27
N ALA A 273 5.04 10.42 -13.27
CA ALA A 273 6.48 10.28 -13.10
C ALA A 273 7.13 11.36 -12.22
N PRO A 274 6.86 12.67 -12.39
CA PRO A 274 7.51 13.69 -11.56
C PRO A 274 7.16 13.58 -10.09
N LEU A 275 5.88 13.31 -9.78
CA LEU A 275 5.40 13.18 -8.42
C LEU A 275 5.83 11.84 -7.77
N VAL A 276 5.84 10.76 -8.55
CA VAL A 276 6.32 9.45 -8.09
C VAL A 276 7.80 9.51 -7.78
N LEU A 277 8.62 10.16 -8.61
CA LEU A 277 10.05 10.35 -8.36
C LEU A 277 10.28 11.18 -7.09
N PHE A 278 9.58 12.30 -6.93
CA PHE A 278 9.60 13.11 -5.72
C PHE A 278 9.36 12.24 -4.48
N PHE A 279 8.24 11.54 -4.46
CA PHE A 279 7.87 10.72 -3.30
C PHE A 279 8.87 9.57 -3.06
N ALA A 280 9.33 8.90 -4.12
CA ALA A 280 10.25 7.77 -4.00
C ALA A 280 11.60 8.19 -3.39
N VAL A 281 12.13 9.38 -3.69
CA VAL A 281 13.33 9.93 -3.07
C VAL A 281 13.08 10.25 -1.58
N TYR A 282 11.95 10.89 -1.26
CA TYR A 282 11.60 11.20 0.13
C TYR A 282 11.42 9.94 0.99
N PHE A 283 10.79 8.92 0.42
CA PHE A 283 10.65 7.62 1.07
C PHE A 283 11.99 6.91 1.23
N ALA A 284 12.87 6.95 0.21
CA ALA A 284 14.21 6.36 0.28
C ALA A 284 15.03 6.98 1.41
N VAL A 285 15.02 8.31 1.57
CA VAL A 285 15.75 8.97 2.67
C VAL A 285 15.16 8.61 4.03
N TRP A 286 13.83 8.50 4.16
CA TRP A 286 13.21 7.98 5.38
C TRP A 286 13.68 6.55 5.68
N GLN A 287 13.72 5.67 4.68
CA GLN A 287 14.21 4.30 4.83
C GLN A 287 15.68 4.24 5.20
N MET A 288 16.52 5.11 4.59
CA MET A 288 17.94 5.26 4.96
C MET A 288 18.11 5.64 6.43
N THR A 289 17.32 6.60 6.91
CA THR A 289 17.32 7.02 8.33
C THR A 289 16.98 5.85 9.26
N ILE A 290 15.94 5.08 8.94
CA ILE A 290 15.54 3.90 9.73
C ILE A 290 16.64 2.82 9.71
N THR A 291 17.21 2.54 8.53
CA THR A 291 18.24 1.51 8.37
C THR A 291 19.51 1.85 9.15
N ALA A 292 19.95 3.09 9.12
CA ALA A 292 21.14 3.54 9.80
C ALA A 292 20.95 3.70 11.33
N MET A 293 19.72 3.99 11.78
CA MET A 293 19.42 4.38 13.17
C MET A 293 19.90 3.36 14.20
N ALA A 294 19.67 2.06 13.97
CA ALA A 294 20.08 1.00 14.92
C ALA A 294 21.59 0.94 15.11
N THR A 295 22.34 0.99 14.00
CA THR A 295 23.81 0.95 14.01
C THR A 295 24.38 2.22 14.62
N LEU A 296 23.92 3.38 14.18
CA LEU A 296 24.40 4.67 14.65
C LEU A 296 24.14 4.89 16.15
N PHE A 297 22.99 4.46 16.65
CA PHE A 297 22.68 4.59 18.08
C PHE A 297 23.51 3.63 18.93
N LYS A 298 23.83 2.44 18.41
CA LYS A 298 24.75 1.52 19.07
C LYS A 298 26.19 2.09 19.13
N GLU A 299 26.68 2.62 18.01
CA GLU A 299 28.06 3.13 17.89
C GLU A 299 28.27 4.45 18.65
N HIS A 300 27.32 5.40 18.53
CA HIS A 300 27.50 6.76 19.08
C HIS A 300 26.96 6.94 20.50
N TYR A 301 25.96 6.14 20.93
CA TYR A 301 25.32 6.25 22.25
C TYR A 301 25.45 4.97 23.08
N GLY A 302 26.08 3.90 22.56
CA GLY A 302 26.29 2.65 23.29
C GLY A 302 25.01 1.88 23.64
N LEU A 303 23.92 2.06 22.88
CA LEU A 303 22.63 1.43 23.19
C LEU A 303 22.69 -0.09 22.97
N THR A 304 22.00 -0.82 23.84
CA THR A 304 21.69 -2.24 23.65
C THR A 304 20.64 -2.42 22.57
N GLU A 305 20.47 -3.66 22.05
CA GLU A 305 19.44 -3.99 21.06
C GLU A 305 18.03 -3.64 21.56
N ILE A 306 17.76 -3.87 22.85
CA ILE A 306 16.47 -3.55 23.48
C ILE A 306 16.22 -2.04 23.49
N GLN A 307 17.22 -1.28 23.94
CA GLN A 307 17.13 0.19 23.96
C GLN A 307 17.02 0.77 22.56
N SER A 308 17.78 0.23 21.61
CA SER A 308 17.69 0.60 20.20
C SER A 308 16.27 0.32 19.65
N GLY A 309 15.70 -0.86 19.93
CA GLY A 309 14.31 -1.18 19.56
C GLY A 309 13.28 -0.16 20.09
N LEU A 310 13.46 0.30 21.35
CA LEU A 310 12.57 1.29 21.95
C LEU A 310 12.63 2.66 21.25
N THR A 311 13.78 3.07 20.70
CA THR A 311 13.89 4.35 19.99
C THR A 311 13.04 4.39 18.72
N PHE A 312 12.76 3.23 18.09
CA PHE A 312 11.89 3.16 16.92
C PHE A 312 10.41 3.43 17.22
N ILE A 313 9.98 3.35 18.49
CA ILE A 313 8.62 3.74 18.89
C ILE A 313 8.34 5.19 18.48
N ALA A 314 9.32 6.08 18.59
CA ALA A 314 9.16 7.48 18.18
C ALA A 314 8.80 7.60 16.70
N ASN A 315 9.51 6.88 15.82
CA ASN A 315 9.23 6.86 14.38
C ASN A 315 7.85 6.25 14.08
N GLY A 316 7.50 5.14 14.74
CA GLY A 316 6.20 4.50 14.63
C GLY A 316 5.05 5.38 15.09
N ALA A 317 5.20 6.06 16.25
CA ALA A 317 4.23 7.01 16.78
C ALA A 317 4.05 8.22 15.83
N GLY A 318 5.15 8.75 15.28
CA GLY A 318 5.11 9.78 14.24
C GLY A 318 4.31 9.33 13.02
N SER A 319 4.52 8.10 12.57
CA SER A 319 3.78 7.51 11.44
C SER A 319 2.27 7.39 11.73
N MET A 320 1.89 7.02 12.96
CA MET A 320 0.48 7.01 13.40
C MET A 320 -0.14 8.40 13.37
N VAL A 321 0.56 9.40 13.90
CA VAL A 321 0.14 10.80 13.85
C VAL A 321 -0.05 11.26 12.41
N GLY A 322 0.89 10.91 11.51
CA GLY A 322 0.81 11.20 10.08
C GLY A 322 -0.46 10.65 9.45
N THR A 323 -0.82 9.41 9.74
CA THR A 323 -2.02 8.80 9.17
C THR A 323 -3.30 9.39 9.75
N LEU A 324 -3.40 9.50 11.09
CA LEU A 324 -4.65 9.86 11.77
C LEU A 324 -4.95 11.36 11.68
N ILE A 325 -3.95 12.19 11.93
CA ILE A 325 -4.13 13.65 11.98
C ILE A 325 -4.09 14.24 10.58
N THR A 326 -3.09 13.86 9.78
CA THR A 326 -2.95 14.39 8.42
C THR A 326 -4.11 13.96 7.54
N GLY A 327 -4.62 12.72 7.66
CA GLY A 327 -5.81 12.28 6.92
C GLY A 327 -7.01 13.19 7.18
N ARG A 328 -7.30 13.52 8.44
CA ARG A 328 -8.41 14.44 8.79
C ARG A 328 -8.21 15.86 8.27
N ILE A 329 -6.97 16.35 8.30
CA ILE A 329 -6.64 17.68 7.77
C ILE A 329 -6.87 17.71 6.26
N LEU A 330 -6.42 16.69 5.54
CA LEU A 330 -6.57 16.56 4.09
C LEU A 330 -8.04 16.51 3.65
N ASP A 331 -8.84 15.72 4.35
CA ASP A 331 -10.28 15.62 4.05
C ASP A 331 -10.99 16.95 4.27
N LYS A 332 -10.65 17.66 5.36
CA LYS A 332 -11.22 18.96 5.67
C LYS A 332 -10.79 20.03 4.65
N ASP A 333 -9.52 20.04 4.26
CA ASP A 333 -8.99 20.99 3.28
C ASP A 333 -9.58 20.74 1.88
N TYR A 334 -9.68 19.48 1.47
CA TYR A 334 -10.32 19.09 0.21
C TYR A 334 -11.78 19.52 0.14
N ARG A 335 -12.59 19.26 1.20
CA ARG A 335 -13.99 19.68 1.26
C ARG A 335 -14.13 21.21 1.16
N ARG A 336 -13.29 21.95 1.89
CA ARG A 336 -13.29 23.43 1.85
C ARG A 336 -12.97 23.97 0.44
N ILE A 337 -12.00 23.37 -0.27
CA ILE A 337 -11.66 23.79 -1.63
C ILE A 337 -12.79 23.43 -2.60
N LYS A 338 -13.40 22.25 -2.44
CA LYS A 338 -14.55 21.82 -3.25
C LYS A 338 -15.76 22.74 -3.07
N GLU A 339 -16.10 23.10 -1.83
CA GLU A 339 -17.19 24.02 -1.53
C GLU A 339 -16.96 25.41 -2.14
N ARG A 340 -15.72 25.95 -2.04
CA ARG A 340 -15.36 27.23 -2.68
C ARG A 340 -15.50 27.17 -4.19
N HIS A 341 -14.99 26.11 -4.80
CA HIS A 341 -15.05 25.93 -6.24
C HIS A 341 -16.51 25.84 -6.74
N LEU A 342 -17.37 25.10 -6.03
CA LEU A 342 -18.79 25.03 -6.34
C LEU A 342 -19.47 26.40 -6.23
N ALA A 343 -19.18 27.17 -5.17
CA ALA A 343 -19.71 28.52 -5.00
C ALA A 343 -19.26 29.48 -6.11
N GLU A 344 -17.98 29.43 -6.51
CA GLU A 344 -17.43 30.24 -7.60
C GLU A 344 -18.05 29.86 -8.96
N THR A 345 -18.25 28.57 -9.23
CA THR A 345 -18.89 28.07 -10.47
C THR A 345 -20.34 28.50 -10.54
N THR A 346 -21.07 28.44 -9.42
CA THR A 346 -22.46 28.89 -9.34
C THR A 346 -22.59 30.39 -9.56
N LEU A 347 -21.66 31.21 -9.07
CA LEU A 347 -21.65 32.66 -9.23
C LEU A 347 -21.22 33.10 -10.63
N SER A 348 -20.28 32.39 -11.27
CA SER A 348 -19.71 32.79 -12.58
C SER A 348 -20.50 32.22 -13.77
N GLY A 349 -21.33 31.21 -13.57
CA GLY A 349 -22.05 30.52 -14.66
C GLY A 349 -21.17 29.75 -15.64
N GLU A 350 -19.84 29.75 -15.43
CA GLU A 350 -18.86 29.01 -16.22
C GLU A 350 -18.45 27.72 -15.53
N GLU A 351 -18.52 26.60 -16.22
CA GLU A 351 -18.06 25.30 -15.72
C GLU A 351 -16.52 25.25 -15.75
N LYS A 352 -15.89 25.65 -14.63
CA LYS A 352 -14.44 25.60 -14.46
C LYS A 352 -13.99 24.22 -14.03
N VAL A 353 -12.93 23.71 -14.64
CA VAL A 353 -12.34 22.41 -14.25
C VAL A 353 -11.84 22.47 -12.81
N PHE A 354 -12.18 21.47 -12.00
CA PHE A 354 -11.78 21.41 -10.59
C PHE A 354 -10.24 21.31 -10.44
N PRO A 355 -9.61 22.20 -9.65
CA PRO A 355 -8.16 22.25 -9.47
C PRO A 355 -7.66 21.15 -8.50
N LEU A 356 -7.71 19.88 -8.95
CA LEU A 356 -7.38 18.70 -8.13
C LEU A 356 -5.96 18.78 -7.55
N GLU A 357 -5.00 19.26 -8.34
CA GLU A 357 -3.60 19.42 -7.96
C GLU A 357 -3.46 20.32 -6.73
N ARG A 358 -4.11 21.48 -6.75
CA ARG A 358 -4.13 22.40 -5.61
C ARG A 358 -4.90 21.84 -4.43
N ALA A 359 -6.00 21.13 -4.68
CA ALA A 359 -6.84 20.57 -3.63
C ALA A 359 -6.14 19.42 -2.88
N ARG A 360 -5.31 18.65 -3.55
CA ARG A 360 -4.62 17.50 -2.93
C ARG A 360 -3.17 17.78 -2.53
N LEU A 361 -2.39 18.49 -3.36
CA LEU A 361 -0.94 18.63 -3.15
C LEU A 361 -0.52 19.88 -2.38
N ARG A 362 -1.45 20.75 -1.98
CA ARG A 362 -1.15 22.02 -1.30
C ARG A 362 -0.29 21.89 -0.04
N LEU A 363 -0.52 20.82 0.74
CA LEU A 363 0.17 20.61 2.01
C LEU A 363 1.52 19.88 1.87
N VAL A 364 1.79 19.28 0.70
CA VAL A 364 3.04 18.53 0.47
C VAL A 364 4.29 19.36 0.69
N PRO A 365 4.41 20.63 0.23
CA PRO A 365 5.60 21.45 0.46
C PRO A 365 5.92 21.63 1.94
N ILE A 366 4.90 21.74 2.80
CA ILE A 366 5.09 21.91 4.25
C ILE A 366 5.67 20.64 4.87
N PHE A 367 5.07 19.47 4.56
CA PHE A 367 5.58 18.18 5.06
C PHE A 367 6.95 17.84 4.48
N ALA A 368 7.20 18.18 3.20
CA ALA A 368 8.48 18.00 2.56
C ALA A 368 9.59 18.84 3.23
N GLY A 369 9.34 20.13 3.48
CA GLY A 369 10.27 21.00 4.18
C GLY A 369 10.56 20.55 5.61
N LEU A 370 9.52 20.14 6.34
CA LEU A 370 9.67 19.61 7.69
C LEU A 370 10.46 18.29 7.73
N GLN A 371 10.30 17.42 6.71
CA GLN A 371 11.09 16.21 6.58
C GLN A 371 12.56 16.52 6.30
N CYS A 372 12.86 17.45 5.41
CA CYS A 372 14.24 17.89 5.15
C CYS A 372 14.91 18.41 6.43
N LEU A 373 14.22 19.25 7.17
CA LEU A 373 14.72 19.80 8.44
C LEU A 373 14.97 18.70 9.47
N SER A 374 14.05 17.76 9.62
CA SER A 374 14.20 16.67 10.60
C SER A 374 15.33 15.71 10.23
N VAL A 375 15.49 15.37 8.95
CA VAL A 375 16.59 14.51 8.49
C VAL A 375 17.95 15.19 8.68
N MET A 376 18.04 16.49 8.40
CA MET A 376 19.25 17.27 8.66
C MET A 376 19.59 17.30 10.14
N LEU A 377 18.59 17.56 10.97
CA LEU A 377 18.75 17.57 12.43
C LEU A 377 19.20 16.20 12.95
N PHE A 378 18.64 15.10 12.44
CA PHE A 378 19.06 13.74 12.80
C PHE A 378 20.54 13.52 12.51
N GLY A 379 21.02 13.82 11.31
CA GLY A 379 22.41 13.57 10.90
C GLY A 379 23.42 14.35 11.77
N TRP A 380 23.19 15.63 11.99
CA TRP A 380 24.12 16.47 12.76
C TRP A 380 24.07 16.17 14.26
N THR A 381 22.92 15.85 14.83
CA THR A 381 22.80 15.53 16.26
C THR A 381 23.47 14.19 16.60
N VAL A 382 23.40 13.22 15.70
CA VAL A 382 24.09 11.93 15.88
C VAL A 382 25.61 12.12 15.74
N GLN A 383 26.07 12.96 14.82
CA GLN A 383 27.51 13.24 14.64
C GLN A 383 28.14 13.88 15.89
N TYR A 384 27.41 14.76 16.57
CA TYR A 384 27.84 15.42 17.79
C TYR A 384 27.23 14.78 19.06
N SER A 385 27.13 13.46 19.09
CA SER A 385 26.53 12.69 20.19
C SER A 385 27.13 12.98 21.57
N SER A 386 28.42 13.38 21.64
CA SER A 386 29.07 13.79 22.90
C SER A 386 28.54 15.07 23.52
N HIS A 387 27.92 15.95 22.71
CA HIS A 387 27.39 17.26 23.13
C HIS A 387 25.86 17.32 23.10
N VAL A 388 25.22 16.36 22.47
CA VAL A 388 23.78 16.38 22.21
C VAL A 388 23.10 15.18 22.86
N HIS A 389 22.07 15.46 23.68
CA HIS A 389 21.30 14.40 24.32
C HIS A 389 20.50 13.59 23.26
N ILE A 390 20.43 12.27 23.47
CA ILE A 390 19.76 11.32 22.57
C ILE A 390 18.29 11.64 22.25
N SER A 391 17.62 12.42 23.11
CA SER A 391 16.22 12.83 22.87
C SER A 391 16.04 13.59 21.56
N ILE A 392 17.04 14.36 21.12
CA ILE A 392 16.93 15.21 19.92
C ILE A 392 16.85 14.36 18.64
N PRO A 393 17.78 13.40 18.37
CA PRO A 393 17.63 12.53 17.22
C PRO A 393 16.38 11.60 17.31
N ILE A 394 15.90 11.25 18.50
CA ILE A 394 14.65 10.50 18.67
C ILE A 394 13.44 11.37 18.27
N ILE A 395 13.36 12.62 18.71
CA ILE A 395 12.31 13.57 18.29
C ILE A 395 12.38 13.83 16.78
N SER A 396 13.59 13.95 16.25
CA SER A 396 13.81 14.08 14.81
C SER A 396 13.26 12.86 14.05
N SER A 397 13.48 11.62 14.52
CA SER A 397 12.93 10.42 13.91
C SER A 397 11.39 10.36 13.97
N PHE A 398 10.77 10.87 15.06
CA PHE A 398 9.32 11.03 15.16
C PHE A 398 8.77 11.96 14.05
N ILE A 399 9.39 13.14 13.88
CA ILE A 399 8.98 14.10 12.85
C ILE A 399 9.17 13.51 11.44
N THR A 400 10.28 12.80 11.22
CA THR A 400 10.55 12.14 9.93
C THR A 400 9.49 11.09 9.62
N GLY A 401 9.09 10.24 10.60
CA GLY A 401 8.03 9.26 10.44
C GLY A 401 6.67 9.91 10.14
N TRP A 402 6.32 10.97 10.87
CA TRP A 402 5.10 11.74 10.66
C TRP A 402 5.02 12.29 9.23
N THR A 403 6.05 13.01 8.80
CA THR A 403 6.07 13.70 7.51
C THR A 403 6.15 12.73 6.33
N ALA A 404 6.90 11.63 6.46
CA ALA A 404 7.02 10.61 5.43
C ALA A 404 5.67 9.93 5.14
N VAL A 405 4.95 9.52 6.18
CA VAL A 405 3.62 8.89 6.03
C VAL A 405 2.58 9.90 5.57
N SER A 406 2.67 11.16 5.97
CA SER A 406 1.81 12.24 5.47
C SER A 406 1.98 12.43 3.97
N ASN A 407 3.22 12.54 3.48
CA ASN A 407 3.53 12.63 2.06
C ASN A 407 3.04 11.40 1.29
N GLN A 408 3.22 10.19 1.85
CA GLN A 408 2.71 8.95 1.26
C GLN A 408 1.19 8.98 1.07
N SER A 409 0.45 9.36 2.10
CA SER A 409 -1.02 9.42 2.06
C SER A 409 -1.52 10.40 0.99
N ILE A 410 -0.92 11.59 0.93
CA ILE A 410 -1.28 12.63 -0.03
C ILE A 410 -1.03 12.17 -1.46
N VAL A 411 0.20 11.70 -1.74
CA VAL A 411 0.60 11.29 -3.09
C VAL A 411 -0.19 10.09 -3.57
N THR A 412 -0.43 9.10 -2.70
CA THR A 412 -1.25 7.92 -3.03
C THR A 412 -2.67 8.33 -3.38
N THR A 413 -3.30 9.19 -2.57
CA THR A 413 -4.67 9.65 -2.81
C THR A 413 -4.76 10.43 -4.12
N TYR A 414 -3.83 11.33 -4.38
CA TYR A 414 -3.78 12.10 -5.64
C TYR A 414 -3.67 11.18 -6.86
N LEU A 415 -2.74 10.20 -6.83
CA LEU A 415 -2.57 9.26 -7.95
C LEU A 415 -3.80 8.38 -8.18
N VAL A 416 -4.47 7.95 -7.11
CA VAL A 416 -5.73 7.19 -7.21
C VAL A 416 -6.84 8.04 -7.81
N ASP A 417 -6.90 9.34 -7.49
CA ASP A 417 -7.88 10.26 -8.07
C ASP A 417 -7.62 10.53 -9.55
N VAL A 418 -6.34 10.68 -9.96
CA VAL A 418 -5.97 10.91 -11.37
C VAL A 418 -6.17 9.65 -12.23
N PHE A 419 -5.84 8.47 -11.69
CA PHE A 419 -5.95 7.19 -12.40
C PHE A 419 -7.12 6.34 -11.85
N TYR A 420 -8.31 6.92 -11.78
CA TYR A 420 -9.48 6.30 -11.16
C TYR A 420 -9.78 4.89 -11.69
N ASP A 421 -9.75 4.69 -13.01
CA ASP A 421 -10.05 3.40 -13.65
C ASP A 421 -8.94 2.35 -13.46
N SER A 422 -7.71 2.79 -13.13
CA SER A 422 -6.52 1.96 -12.92
C SER A 422 -5.84 2.23 -11.59
N SER A 423 -6.62 2.55 -10.55
CA SER A 423 -6.14 2.93 -9.21
C SER A 423 -5.23 1.87 -8.55
N ALA A 424 -5.49 0.59 -8.79
CA ALA A 424 -4.64 -0.51 -8.33
C ALA A 424 -3.26 -0.48 -8.99
N ALA A 425 -3.20 -0.22 -10.31
CA ALA A 425 -1.93 -0.11 -11.04
C ALA A 425 -1.17 1.16 -10.61
N ALA A 426 -1.86 2.28 -10.33
CA ALA A 426 -1.26 3.50 -9.81
C ALA A 426 -0.63 3.28 -8.42
N SER A 427 -1.32 2.60 -7.52
CA SER A 427 -0.79 2.24 -6.20
C SER A 427 0.41 1.28 -6.30
N ALA A 428 0.36 0.31 -7.22
CA ALA A 428 1.45 -0.62 -7.45
C ALA A 428 2.69 0.08 -8.06
N SER A 429 2.51 1.06 -8.97
CA SER A 429 3.61 1.83 -9.53
C SER A 429 4.33 2.66 -8.46
N LEU A 430 3.57 3.31 -7.58
CA LEU A 430 4.12 4.05 -6.45
C LEU A 430 4.89 3.13 -5.49
N ASN A 431 4.34 1.96 -5.17
CA ASN A 431 4.99 0.97 -4.32
C ASN A 431 6.30 0.46 -4.93
N MET A 432 6.32 0.16 -6.23
CA MET A 432 7.51 -0.30 -6.94
C MET A 432 8.61 0.77 -6.92
N ALA A 433 8.28 2.01 -7.28
CA ALA A 433 9.24 3.11 -7.32
C ALA A 433 9.87 3.38 -5.94
N ARG A 434 9.03 3.49 -4.88
CA ARG A 434 9.51 3.76 -3.53
C ARG A 434 10.41 2.64 -2.99
N CYS A 435 10.05 1.37 -3.26
CA CYS A 435 10.83 0.24 -2.80
C CYS A 435 12.16 0.10 -3.54
N CYS A 436 12.21 0.34 -4.86
CA CYS A 436 13.44 0.30 -5.64
C CYS A 436 14.42 1.40 -5.22
N LEU A 437 13.95 2.65 -5.03
CA LEU A 437 14.82 3.73 -4.57
C LEU A 437 15.26 3.52 -3.11
N ALA A 438 14.38 3.05 -2.24
CA ALA A 438 14.71 2.72 -0.85
C ALA A 438 15.72 1.58 -0.76
N ALA A 439 15.64 0.60 -1.65
CA ALA A 439 16.62 -0.48 -1.76
C ALA A 439 18.01 0.06 -2.06
N GLY A 440 18.14 0.92 -3.07
CA GLY A 440 19.42 1.60 -3.38
C GLY A 440 19.92 2.44 -2.20
N GLY A 441 19.06 3.27 -1.60
CA GLY A 441 19.40 4.09 -0.44
C GLY A 441 19.89 3.26 0.75
N SER A 442 19.19 2.19 1.10
CA SER A 442 19.55 1.31 2.22
C SER A 442 20.92 0.63 2.05
N SER A 443 21.31 0.30 0.80
CA SER A 443 22.65 -0.23 0.50
C SER A 443 23.74 0.80 0.69
N PHE A 444 23.42 2.05 0.34
CA PHE A 444 24.42 3.11 0.21
C PHE A 444 24.62 3.92 1.49
N VAL A 445 23.64 3.91 2.42
CA VAL A 445 23.67 4.79 3.61
C VAL A 445 24.87 4.57 4.50
N MET A 446 25.20 3.33 4.88
CA MET A 446 26.33 3.06 5.79
C MET A 446 27.69 3.34 5.13
N PRO A 447 27.99 2.88 3.89
CA PRO A 447 29.21 3.30 3.19
C PRO A 447 29.36 4.83 3.09
N MET A 448 28.26 5.55 2.86
CA MET A 448 28.29 7.01 2.80
C MET A 448 28.60 7.63 4.17
N VAL A 449 27.95 7.15 5.23
CA VAL A 449 28.22 7.61 6.61
C VAL A 449 29.65 7.35 7.02
N ASN A 450 30.18 6.16 6.73
CA ASN A 450 31.56 5.78 7.06
C ASN A 450 32.60 6.62 6.27
N GLY A 451 32.25 7.03 5.03
CA GLY A 451 33.15 7.81 4.17
C GLY A 451 33.21 9.30 4.48
N VAL A 452 32.07 9.93 4.75
CA VAL A 452 31.98 11.40 4.88
C VAL A 452 31.46 11.89 6.25
N GLY A 453 31.13 10.98 7.14
CA GLY A 453 30.52 11.28 8.44
C GLY A 453 29.00 11.43 8.38
N CYS A 454 28.35 11.27 9.54
CA CYS A 454 26.90 11.22 9.64
C CYS A 454 26.21 12.52 9.21
N GLY A 455 26.68 13.68 9.71
CA GLY A 455 26.08 14.98 9.38
C GLY A 455 26.14 15.32 7.90
N VAL A 456 27.30 15.11 7.25
CA VAL A 456 27.49 15.37 5.83
C VAL A 456 26.66 14.39 4.99
N ALA A 457 26.64 13.10 5.35
CA ALA A 457 25.86 12.09 4.65
C ALA A 457 24.36 12.44 4.61
N PHE A 458 23.76 12.79 5.74
CA PHE A 458 22.35 13.19 5.77
C PHE A 458 22.11 14.57 5.14
N THR A 459 23.09 15.47 5.10
CA THR A 459 23.00 16.71 4.33
C THR A 459 22.93 16.43 2.82
N ILE A 460 23.69 15.48 2.30
CA ILE A 460 23.60 15.01 0.91
C ILE A 460 22.21 14.43 0.63
N CYS A 461 21.66 13.64 1.56
CA CYS A 461 20.28 13.13 1.44
C CYS A 461 19.25 14.26 1.35
N VAL A 462 19.39 15.31 2.17
CA VAL A 462 18.51 16.49 2.13
C VAL A 462 18.66 17.25 0.80
N ALA A 463 19.87 17.39 0.29
CA ALA A 463 20.09 17.99 -1.03
C ALA A 463 19.36 17.21 -2.14
N ALA A 464 19.42 15.86 -2.11
CA ALA A 464 18.67 15.01 -3.03
C ALA A 464 17.14 15.21 -2.90
N GLN A 465 16.61 15.35 -1.67
CA GLN A 465 15.19 15.65 -1.43
C GLN A 465 14.79 17.02 -2.01
N ILE A 466 15.62 18.04 -1.81
CA ILE A 466 15.38 19.38 -2.38
C ILE A 466 15.36 19.33 -3.92
N CYS A 467 16.32 18.63 -4.54
CA CYS A 467 16.33 18.43 -6.00
C CYS A 467 15.07 17.68 -6.47
N ALA A 468 14.66 16.63 -5.77
CA ALA A 468 13.45 15.89 -6.10
C ALA A 468 12.17 16.72 -5.95
N SER A 469 12.16 17.76 -5.10
CA SER A 469 11.03 18.68 -4.95
C SER A 469 10.71 19.45 -6.22
N ALA A 470 11.64 19.54 -7.19
CA ALA A 470 11.35 20.05 -8.52
C ALA A 470 10.22 19.26 -9.20
N GLY A 471 10.14 17.93 -8.99
CA GLY A 471 9.05 17.09 -9.48
C GLY A 471 7.68 17.50 -8.95
N LEU A 472 7.60 17.88 -7.67
CA LEU A 472 6.38 18.42 -7.07
C LEU A 472 5.98 19.77 -7.70
N VAL A 473 6.94 20.67 -7.92
CA VAL A 473 6.70 21.99 -8.55
C VAL A 473 6.20 21.80 -9.99
N ILE A 474 6.81 20.89 -10.74
CA ILE A 474 6.38 20.53 -12.10
C ILE A 474 4.93 20.02 -12.07
N GLN A 475 4.61 19.12 -11.15
CA GLN A 475 3.26 18.57 -11.03
C GLN A 475 2.22 19.62 -10.67
N LEU A 476 2.54 20.56 -9.76
CA LEU A 476 1.64 21.66 -9.39
C LEU A 476 1.40 22.65 -10.53
N ARG A 477 2.39 22.86 -11.43
CA ARG A 477 2.26 23.78 -12.56
C ARG A 477 1.61 23.15 -13.78
N TYR A 478 1.98 21.92 -14.12
CA TYR A 478 1.61 21.27 -15.39
C TYR A 478 0.62 20.12 -15.22
N GLY A 479 0.44 19.59 -14.01
CA GLY A 479 -0.42 18.41 -13.74
C GLY A 479 -1.84 18.58 -14.25
N GLY A 480 -2.45 19.75 -14.04
CA GLY A 480 -3.80 20.06 -14.54
C GLY A 480 -3.89 20.06 -16.07
N LEU A 481 -2.87 20.58 -16.77
CA LEU A 481 -2.83 20.54 -18.22
C LEU A 481 -2.75 19.10 -18.74
N TRP A 482 -1.87 18.28 -18.18
CA TRP A 482 -1.69 16.88 -18.59
C TRP A 482 -2.92 16.01 -18.29
N ARG A 483 -3.60 16.27 -17.18
CA ARG A 483 -4.88 15.59 -16.86
C ARG A 483 -5.96 15.94 -17.87
N ASN A 484 -6.13 17.23 -18.19
CA ASN A 484 -7.10 17.67 -19.17
C ASN A 484 -6.82 17.11 -20.58
N GLU A 485 -5.54 16.99 -20.98
CA GLU A 485 -5.15 16.30 -22.22
C GLU A 485 -5.57 14.83 -22.20
N MET A 486 -5.35 14.14 -21.09
CA MET A 486 -5.71 12.73 -20.91
C MET A 486 -7.24 12.55 -20.98
N GLU A 487 -8.02 13.37 -20.29
CA GLU A 487 -9.48 13.33 -20.31
C GLU A 487 -10.05 13.59 -21.73
N LYS A 488 -9.50 14.58 -22.45
CA LYS A 488 -9.87 14.86 -23.85
C LYS A 488 -9.52 13.70 -24.80
N MET A 489 -8.41 13.01 -24.56
CA MET A 489 -8.03 11.85 -25.35
C MET A 489 -8.95 10.66 -25.07
N LEU A 490 -9.27 10.41 -23.81
CA LEU A 490 -10.24 9.37 -23.40
C LEU A 490 -11.63 9.61 -23.99
N SER A 491 -12.14 10.82 -23.91
CA SER A 491 -13.45 11.19 -24.48
C SER A 491 -13.50 10.99 -26.00
N ARG A 492 -12.40 11.32 -26.72
CA ARG A 492 -12.31 11.05 -28.17
C ARG A 492 -12.32 9.54 -28.46
N ILE A 493 -11.58 8.75 -27.70
CA ILE A 493 -11.54 7.28 -27.89
C ILE A 493 -12.92 6.66 -27.63
N LEU A 494 -13.62 7.08 -26.57
CA LEU A 494 -14.97 6.64 -26.26
C LEU A 494 -15.96 7.05 -27.37
N PHE A 495 -15.87 8.26 -27.89
CA PHE A 495 -16.67 8.73 -29.00
C PHE A 495 -16.49 7.87 -30.27
N TYR A 496 -15.26 7.49 -30.61
CA TYR A 496 -14.97 6.62 -31.77
C TYR A 496 -15.43 5.16 -31.54
N THR A 497 -15.48 4.68 -30.30
CA THR A 497 -16.00 3.33 -30.00
C THR A 497 -17.53 3.25 -30.00
N GLU A 498 -18.24 4.32 -29.62
CA GLU A 498 -19.70 4.39 -29.66
C GLU A 498 -20.26 4.56 -31.10
N PHE A 499 -19.53 5.24 -31.98
CA PHE A 499 -19.99 5.53 -33.34
C PHE A 499 -19.59 4.49 -34.41
N GLY A 500 -19.39 3.21 -34.02
CA GLY A 500 -19.55 2.11 -34.95
C GLY A 500 -18.33 1.73 -35.80
N HIS A 501 -17.12 2.06 -35.42
CA HIS A 501 -15.95 1.40 -35.94
C HIS A 501 -15.43 0.39 -34.94
N ASN A 502 -15.37 -0.89 -35.33
CA ASN A 502 -14.81 -2.02 -34.57
C ASN A 502 -13.33 -1.84 -34.25
N ILE A 503 -13.00 -0.80 -33.51
CA ILE A 503 -11.67 -0.64 -32.92
C ILE A 503 -11.68 -1.45 -31.64
N THR A 504 -11.12 -2.65 -31.70
CA THR A 504 -10.94 -3.49 -30.51
C THR A 504 -10.17 -2.69 -29.46
N LEU A 505 -10.51 -2.86 -28.17
CA LEU A 505 -9.82 -2.25 -27.01
C LEU A 505 -8.27 -2.38 -27.09
N ARG A 506 -7.75 -3.37 -27.81
CA ARG A 506 -6.32 -3.52 -28.15
C ARG A 506 -5.78 -2.39 -29.03
N THR A 507 -6.57 -1.89 -29.99
CA THR A 507 -6.15 -0.80 -30.89
C THR A 507 -6.19 0.54 -30.14
N ALA A 508 -7.16 0.74 -29.25
CA ALA A 508 -7.22 1.91 -28.39
C ALA A 508 -6.04 1.94 -27.41
N GLN A 509 -5.68 0.82 -26.78
CA GLN A 509 -4.50 0.69 -25.93
C GLN A 509 -3.18 0.78 -26.71
N GLY A 510 -3.13 0.30 -27.94
CA GLY A 510 -1.99 0.46 -28.86
C GLY A 510 -1.81 1.90 -29.33
N LEU A 511 -2.89 2.62 -29.59
CA LEU A 511 -2.89 4.06 -29.88
C LEU A 511 -2.40 4.87 -28.69
N TYR A 512 -2.75 4.50 -27.46
CA TYR A 512 -2.21 5.08 -26.23
C TYR A 512 -0.66 5.00 -26.17
N ALA A 513 -0.11 3.84 -26.52
CA ALA A 513 1.34 3.61 -26.54
C ALA A 513 2.04 4.30 -27.73
N PHE A 514 1.34 4.56 -28.82
CA PHE A 514 1.90 5.20 -30.02
C PHE A 514 1.97 6.73 -29.92
N PHE A 515 1.02 7.36 -29.21
CA PHE A 515 0.96 8.82 -29.05
C PHE A 515 1.77 9.36 -27.86
N ASP A 516 2.27 8.48 -26.97
CA ASP A 516 3.14 8.86 -25.84
C ASP A 516 4.65 8.82 -26.20
N LYS A 517 5.00 8.68 -27.50
CA LYS A 517 6.38 8.89 -27.96
C LYS A 517 6.69 10.39 -27.94
N PRO A 518 7.73 10.83 -27.24
CA PRO A 518 8.18 12.22 -27.30
C PRO A 518 8.59 12.56 -28.72
N ARG A 519 8.01 13.60 -29.29
CA ARG A 519 8.56 14.32 -30.41
C ARG A 519 9.60 15.31 -29.91
#